data_960d3f6e53724b54865e83d9dce91e14
#
_entry.id   960d3f6e53724b54865e83d9dce91e14
#
_cell.length_a   1.000
_cell.length_b   1.000
_cell.length_c   1.000
_cell.angle_alpha   90.00
_cell.angle_beta   90.00
_cell.angle_gamma   90.00
#
_symmetry.space_group_name_H-M   'P 1'
#
loop_
_entity.id
_entity.type
_entity.pdbx_description
1 polymer ?
#
loop_
_entity_poly.entity_id
_entity_poly.type
_entity_poly.pdbx_seq_one_letter_code
_entity_poly.pdbx_strand_id
1 'polypeptide(L)'
;MEKNILEYVGKSLYKTHILKEMKRYVVFRARCAMHSSKVDELLQFFAANSKRQAWLQGAPALLEQTTRAFFYKGSTWDERLELVQNHLLIMEELFKPELMDKLYSKGERVQLWEDSYDDRLLTLQLWFHAGQRKEGCLSLALFYEGEPLYQIMFWLAKNKTDGKNVIYIGALQGPQNGNELIKGMTKAFFGYRTKNLMFYGLRCFAKAIGVENIFAVTNDGYYAMNHVRVDRKLKTDFGAFWQECEGVICSDRRFYIMPTAEHRKSMEELKPSKRAQHRRRFAKMDEMKAAVKAAVDSYKK
;
A
#
# COMPACT_ATOMS: atom_id res chain seq x y z
N MET A 1 -18.25 19.86 -18.14
CA MET A 1 -17.17 18.87 -18.05
C MET A 1 -17.25 18.07 -16.77
N GLU A 2 -17.42 18.67 -15.60
CA GLU A 2 -17.42 18.03 -14.27
C GLU A 2 -18.51 16.99 -14.06
N LYS A 3 -19.76 17.26 -14.47
CA LYS A 3 -20.86 16.28 -14.30
C LYS A 3 -20.57 14.95 -15.00
N ASN A 4 -19.90 14.99 -16.15
CA ASN A 4 -19.55 13.79 -16.92
C ASN A 4 -18.44 12.98 -16.25
N ILE A 5 -17.45 13.66 -15.63
CA ILE A 5 -16.33 12.94 -14.97
C ILE A 5 -16.80 12.23 -13.70
N LEU A 6 -17.66 12.84 -12.88
CA LEU A 6 -18.22 12.20 -11.67
C LEU A 6 -19.14 11.03 -12.04
N GLU A 7 -19.85 11.12 -13.14
CA GLU A 7 -20.66 10.01 -13.64
C GLU A 7 -19.77 8.86 -14.11
N TYR A 8 -18.71 9.17 -14.89
CA TYR A 8 -17.71 8.21 -15.32
C TYR A 8 -17.07 7.48 -14.13
N VAL A 9 -16.53 8.24 -13.16
CA VAL A 9 -15.93 7.69 -11.94
C VAL A 9 -16.89 6.78 -11.20
N GLY A 10 -18.13 7.24 -10.98
CA GLY A 10 -19.12 6.46 -10.28
C GLY A 10 -19.52 5.17 -11.01
N LYS A 11 -19.72 5.22 -12.32
CA LYS A 11 -20.07 4.03 -13.13
C LYS A 11 -18.90 3.04 -13.25
N SER A 12 -17.66 3.53 -13.25
CA SER A 12 -16.46 2.68 -13.25
C SER A 12 -16.29 1.90 -11.94
N LEU A 13 -16.73 2.47 -10.81
CA LEU A 13 -16.57 1.88 -9.48
C LEU A 13 -17.76 1.04 -9.03
N TYR A 14 -18.96 1.33 -9.50
CA TYR A 14 -20.20 0.72 -9.04
C TYR A 14 -21.00 0.12 -10.18
N LYS A 15 -21.31 -1.17 -10.08
CA LYS A 15 -22.18 -1.88 -11.03
C LYS A 15 -23.62 -1.42 -10.85
N THR A 16 -24.02 -0.34 -11.53
CA THR A 16 -25.32 0.35 -11.30
C THR A 16 -26.57 -0.48 -11.64
N HIS A 17 -26.41 -1.60 -12.36
CA HIS A 17 -27.49 -2.58 -12.59
C HIS A 17 -27.77 -3.47 -11.37
N ILE A 18 -26.88 -3.45 -10.35
CA ILE A 18 -27.09 -4.18 -9.09
C ILE A 18 -27.61 -3.22 -8.05
N LEU A 19 -28.78 -3.45 -7.46
CA LEU A 19 -29.44 -2.56 -6.50
C LEU A 19 -28.56 -2.07 -5.35
N LYS A 20 -27.73 -2.97 -4.79
CA LYS A 20 -26.78 -2.65 -3.71
C LYS A 20 -25.69 -1.67 -4.19
N GLU A 21 -25.19 -1.86 -5.39
CA GLU A 21 -24.15 -0.99 -5.98
C GLU A 21 -24.76 0.33 -6.47
N MET A 22 -26.00 0.31 -6.97
CA MET A 22 -26.74 1.54 -7.28
C MET A 22 -26.92 2.43 -6.04
N LYS A 23 -27.28 1.87 -4.88
CA LYS A 23 -27.33 2.64 -3.63
C LYS A 23 -25.99 3.26 -3.28
N ARG A 24 -24.86 2.53 -3.47
CA ARG A 24 -23.52 3.06 -3.24
C ARG A 24 -23.17 4.19 -4.21
N TYR A 25 -23.56 4.05 -5.48
CA TYR A 25 -23.38 5.09 -6.50
C TYR A 25 -24.14 6.37 -6.11
N VAL A 26 -25.42 6.26 -5.72
CA VAL A 26 -26.23 7.41 -5.28
C VAL A 26 -25.60 8.10 -4.07
N VAL A 27 -25.14 7.33 -3.07
CA VAL A 27 -24.45 7.87 -1.90
C VAL A 27 -23.13 8.56 -2.28
N PHE A 28 -22.37 7.99 -3.23
CA PHE A 28 -21.18 8.64 -3.76
C PHE A 28 -21.51 9.99 -4.39
N ARG A 29 -22.51 10.06 -5.28
CA ARG A 29 -22.95 11.29 -5.94
C ARG A 29 -23.45 12.34 -4.93
N ALA A 30 -24.23 11.93 -3.92
CA ALA A 30 -24.70 12.83 -2.88
C ALA A 30 -23.54 13.42 -2.06
N ARG A 31 -22.53 12.62 -1.70
CA ARG A 31 -21.33 13.11 -1.02
C ARG A 31 -20.54 14.11 -1.86
N CYS A 32 -20.36 13.82 -3.15
CA CYS A 32 -19.71 14.77 -4.07
C CYS A 32 -20.46 16.10 -4.14
N ALA A 33 -21.79 16.06 -4.17
CA ALA A 33 -22.63 17.28 -4.19
C ALA A 33 -22.54 18.08 -2.88
N MET A 34 -22.54 17.39 -1.73
CA MET A 34 -22.40 18.04 -0.40
C MET A 34 -21.04 18.69 -0.17
N HIS A 35 -20.00 18.24 -0.86
CA HIS A 35 -18.62 18.71 -0.74
C HIS A 35 -18.06 19.16 -2.08
N SER A 36 -18.88 19.85 -2.90
CA SER A 36 -18.53 20.19 -4.28
C SER A 36 -17.23 20.96 -4.39
N SER A 37 -16.97 21.95 -3.53
CA SER A 37 -15.73 22.74 -3.57
C SER A 37 -14.47 21.87 -3.44
N LYS A 38 -14.49 20.85 -2.58
CA LYS A 38 -13.36 19.93 -2.40
C LYS A 38 -13.23 18.95 -3.55
N VAL A 39 -14.35 18.54 -4.13
CA VAL A 39 -14.36 17.73 -5.36
C VAL A 39 -13.80 18.54 -6.52
N ASP A 40 -14.20 19.81 -6.66
CA ASP A 40 -13.71 20.71 -7.70
C ASP A 40 -12.21 20.96 -7.56
N GLU A 41 -11.70 21.15 -6.33
CA GLU A 41 -10.26 21.25 -6.06
C GLU A 41 -9.51 20.02 -6.55
N LEU A 42 -10.01 18.81 -6.23
CA LEU A 42 -9.38 17.57 -6.69
C LEU A 42 -9.46 17.41 -8.20
N LEU A 43 -10.59 17.78 -8.82
CA LEU A 43 -10.74 17.74 -10.28
C LEU A 43 -9.81 18.75 -10.97
N GLN A 44 -9.62 19.94 -10.42
CA GLN A 44 -8.64 20.92 -10.90
C GLN A 44 -7.21 20.38 -10.79
N PHE A 45 -6.87 19.70 -9.67
CA PHE A 45 -5.57 19.03 -9.53
C PHE A 45 -5.33 18.01 -10.64
N PHE A 46 -6.32 17.19 -11.01
CA PHE A 46 -6.19 16.25 -12.11
C PHE A 46 -6.22 16.94 -13.47
N ALA A 47 -6.96 18.03 -13.64
CA ALA A 47 -7.03 18.81 -14.87
C ALA A 47 -5.76 19.63 -15.18
N ALA A 48 -4.87 19.81 -14.20
CA ALA A 48 -3.67 20.65 -14.33
C ALA A 48 -2.73 20.22 -15.48
N ASN A 49 -2.72 18.93 -15.83
CA ASN A 49 -2.00 18.44 -17.01
C ASN A 49 -2.62 17.13 -17.53
N SER A 50 -2.29 16.81 -18.80
CA SER A 50 -2.84 15.65 -19.51
C SER A 50 -2.48 14.29 -18.85
N LYS A 51 -1.32 14.20 -18.19
CA LYS A 51 -0.89 12.96 -17.53
C LYS A 51 -1.77 12.68 -16.31
N ARG A 52 -2.02 13.68 -15.45
CA ARG A 52 -2.92 13.54 -14.30
C ARG A 52 -4.35 13.22 -14.71
N GLN A 53 -4.81 13.81 -15.86
CA GLN A 53 -6.11 13.44 -16.42
C GLN A 53 -6.15 11.95 -16.80
N ALA A 54 -5.11 11.43 -17.43
CA ALA A 54 -5.00 10.01 -17.78
C ALA A 54 -4.97 9.12 -16.53
N TRP A 55 -4.33 9.55 -15.43
CA TRP A 55 -4.37 8.80 -14.17
C TRP A 55 -5.77 8.71 -13.57
N LEU A 56 -6.54 9.80 -13.57
CA LEU A 56 -7.91 9.76 -13.10
C LEU A 56 -8.80 8.87 -13.98
N GLN A 57 -8.57 8.86 -15.30
CA GLN A 57 -9.28 7.98 -16.23
C GLN A 57 -8.96 6.50 -16.00
N GLY A 58 -7.69 6.15 -15.82
CA GLY A 58 -7.25 4.78 -15.58
C GLY A 58 -7.51 4.30 -14.12
N ALA A 59 -7.45 5.22 -13.17
CA ALA A 59 -7.61 4.95 -11.75
C ALA A 59 -8.71 5.82 -11.08
N PRO A 60 -9.99 5.69 -11.49
CA PRO A 60 -11.09 6.52 -10.99
C PRO A 60 -11.31 6.38 -9.48
N ALA A 61 -10.80 5.31 -8.88
CA ALA A 61 -10.82 5.10 -7.45
C ALA A 61 -10.07 6.18 -6.65
N LEU A 62 -9.10 6.88 -7.24
CA LEU A 62 -8.37 7.99 -6.62
C LEU A 62 -9.31 9.12 -6.18
N LEU A 63 -10.34 9.44 -6.97
CA LEU A 63 -11.33 10.43 -6.59
C LEU A 63 -12.23 9.91 -5.46
N GLU A 64 -12.71 8.66 -5.53
CA GLU A 64 -13.58 8.10 -4.50
C GLU A 64 -12.89 8.02 -3.14
N GLN A 65 -11.57 7.86 -3.12
CA GLN A 65 -10.77 7.78 -1.87
C GLN A 65 -11.01 8.98 -0.94
N THR A 66 -11.25 10.16 -1.48
CA THR A 66 -11.52 11.37 -0.68
C THR A 66 -12.93 11.41 -0.11
N THR A 67 -13.89 10.76 -0.76
CA THR A 67 -15.32 10.87 -0.47
C THR A 67 -15.83 10.01 0.69
N ARG A 68 -14.99 9.11 1.22
CA ARG A 68 -15.36 8.17 2.29
C ARG A 68 -14.30 8.16 3.38
N ALA A 69 -14.68 7.76 4.60
CA ALA A 69 -13.77 7.63 5.73
C ALA A 69 -12.81 6.43 5.52
N PHE A 70 -11.84 6.61 4.62
CA PHE A 70 -10.81 5.66 4.23
C PHE A 70 -9.47 6.00 4.89
N PHE A 71 -8.44 5.22 4.60
CA PHE A 71 -7.05 5.32 5.05
C PHE A 71 -6.88 4.99 6.53
N TYR A 72 -7.46 5.76 7.44
CA TYR A 72 -7.39 5.54 8.88
C TYR A 72 -8.65 6.04 9.60
N LYS A 73 -8.82 5.62 10.84
CA LYS A 73 -9.95 6.00 11.68
C LYS A 73 -9.97 7.50 11.91
N GLY A 74 -11.16 8.11 11.70
CA GLY A 74 -11.37 9.53 11.95
C GLY A 74 -10.77 10.45 10.90
N SER A 75 -10.26 9.93 9.76
CA SER A 75 -9.78 10.79 8.68
C SER A 75 -10.89 11.72 8.17
N THR A 76 -10.61 13.02 8.13
CA THR A 76 -11.51 14.04 7.59
C THR A 76 -11.47 14.06 6.06
N TRP A 77 -12.39 14.82 5.43
CA TRP A 77 -12.33 14.99 3.97
C TRP A 77 -11.07 15.73 3.54
N ASP A 78 -10.69 16.79 4.26
CA ASP A 78 -9.51 17.61 3.95
C ASP A 78 -8.23 16.79 4.06
N GLU A 79 -8.07 16.00 5.12
CA GLU A 79 -6.92 15.11 5.26
C GLU A 79 -6.83 14.10 4.12
N ARG A 80 -7.95 13.53 3.67
CA ARG A 80 -7.93 12.57 2.56
C ARG A 80 -7.65 13.23 1.21
N LEU A 81 -8.13 14.45 0.99
CA LEU A 81 -7.83 15.25 -0.19
C LEU A 81 -6.33 15.56 -0.26
N GLU A 82 -5.79 16.13 0.81
CA GLU A 82 -4.35 16.40 0.96
C GLU A 82 -3.52 15.12 0.76
N LEU A 83 -3.95 14.00 1.35
CA LEU A 83 -3.26 12.74 1.29
C LEU A 83 -3.15 12.20 -0.15
N VAL A 84 -4.26 12.21 -0.91
CA VAL A 84 -4.26 11.74 -2.31
C VAL A 84 -3.41 12.65 -3.19
N GLN A 85 -3.53 13.98 -3.03
CA GLN A 85 -2.73 14.94 -3.78
C GLN A 85 -1.24 14.80 -3.45
N ASN A 86 -0.86 14.79 -2.17
CA ASN A 86 0.53 14.65 -1.73
C ASN A 86 1.15 13.33 -2.20
N HIS A 87 0.39 12.22 -2.12
CA HIS A 87 0.88 10.94 -2.63
C HIS A 87 1.26 11.03 -4.09
N LEU A 88 0.38 11.57 -4.93
CA LEU A 88 0.62 11.69 -6.36
C LEU A 88 1.75 12.68 -6.69
N LEU A 89 1.83 13.81 -5.98
CA LEU A 89 2.91 14.79 -6.12
C LEU A 89 4.28 14.21 -5.76
N ILE A 90 4.36 13.46 -4.66
CA ILE A 90 5.61 12.80 -4.25
C ILE A 90 6.00 11.73 -5.28
N MET A 91 5.04 10.96 -5.79
CA MET A 91 5.30 10.00 -6.85
C MET A 91 5.79 10.70 -8.13
N GLU A 92 5.18 11.84 -8.53
CA GLU A 92 5.66 12.66 -9.65
C GLU A 92 7.06 13.22 -9.41
N GLU A 93 7.39 13.61 -8.19
CA GLU A 93 8.71 14.13 -7.81
C GLU A 93 9.78 13.04 -7.96
N LEU A 94 9.51 11.85 -7.46
CA LEU A 94 10.48 10.76 -7.35
C LEU A 94 10.69 9.99 -8.67
N PHE A 95 9.63 9.83 -9.47
CA PHE A 95 9.62 8.86 -10.54
C PHE A 95 9.37 9.46 -11.92
N LYS A 96 9.91 8.80 -12.92
CA LYS A 96 9.64 9.05 -14.31
C LYS A 96 8.16 8.84 -14.64
N PRO A 97 7.61 9.56 -15.64
CA PRO A 97 6.22 9.41 -16.05
C PRO A 97 5.80 7.99 -16.42
N GLU A 98 6.73 7.19 -16.93
CA GLU A 98 6.47 5.81 -17.36
C GLU A 98 5.97 4.92 -16.22
N LEU A 99 6.49 5.11 -15.00
CA LEU A 99 6.01 4.37 -13.82
C LEU A 99 4.58 4.76 -13.48
N MET A 100 4.31 6.08 -13.47
CA MET A 100 2.99 6.61 -13.16
C MET A 100 1.93 6.15 -14.17
N ASP A 101 2.30 6.14 -15.45
CA ASP A 101 1.41 5.68 -16.53
C ASP A 101 1.11 4.19 -16.41
N LYS A 102 2.11 3.36 -16.09
CA LYS A 102 1.90 1.93 -15.83
C LYS A 102 0.91 1.73 -14.68
N LEU A 103 1.15 2.37 -13.53
CA LEU A 103 0.38 2.14 -12.32
C LEU A 103 -1.04 2.72 -12.40
N TYR A 104 -1.19 3.98 -12.84
CA TYR A 104 -2.46 4.70 -12.71
C TYR A 104 -3.22 4.85 -14.03
N SER A 105 -2.55 4.99 -15.19
CA SER A 105 -3.26 5.09 -16.46
C SER A 105 -3.64 3.72 -17.01
N LYS A 106 -2.73 2.75 -16.94
CA LYS A 106 -2.92 1.41 -17.52
C LYS A 106 -3.35 0.35 -16.52
N GLY A 107 -3.19 0.61 -15.21
CA GLY A 107 -3.47 -0.36 -14.15
C GLY A 107 -2.54 -1.58 -14.17
N GLU A 108 -1.33 -1.40 -14.72
CA GLU A 108 -0.31 -2.45 -14.80
C GLU A 108 0.36 -2.67 -13.46
N ARG A 109 0.93 -3.86 -13.29
CA ARG A 109 1.81 -4.20 -12.17
C ARG A 109 3.25 -3.95 -12.57
N VAL A 110 4.08 -3.47 -11.64
CA VAL A 110 5.50 -3.21 -11.87
C VAL A 110 6.33 -4.11 -10.98
N GLN A 111 7.04 -5.06 -11.58
CA GLN A 111 7.85 -6.04 -10.87
C GLN A 111 9.10 -5.37 -10.29
N LEU A 112 9.34 -5.62 -9.00
CA LEU A 112 10.52 -5.14 -8.28
C LEU A 112 11.51 -6.24 -7.92
N TRP A 113 11.03 -7.48 -7.79
CA TRP A 113 11.86 -8.64 -7.45
C TRP A 113 11.13 -9.91 -7.89
N GLU A 114 11.93 -10.94 -8.19
CA GLU A 114 11.45 -12.28 -8.46
C GLU A 114 12.31 -13.34 -7.78
N ASP A 115 11.72 -14.47 -7.49
CA ASP A 115 12.33 -15.69 -7.00
C ASP A 115 11.43 -16.89 -7.41
N SER A 116 11.79 -18.07 -6.96
CA SER A 116 10.96 -19.26 -7.15
C SER A 116 10.69 -19.96 -5.82
N TYR A 117 9.56 -20.59 -5.74
CA TYR A 117 9.21 -21.54 -4.69
C TYR A 117 8.50 -22.74 -5.32
N ASP A 118 9.00 -23.95 -5.09
CA ASP A 118 8.45 -25.19 -5.66
C ASP A 118 8.34 -25.12 -7.20
N ASP A 119 9.46 -24.67 -7.85
CA ASP A 119 9.60 -24.41 -9.29
C ASP A 119 8.58 -23.45 -9.90
N ARG A 120 7.90 -22.67 -9.07
CA ARG A 120 6.88 -21.70 -9.45
C ARG A 120 7.31 -20.29 -9.13
N LEU A 121 6.88 -19.37 -9.98
CA LEU A 121 7.28 -17.96 -9.92
C LEU A 121 6.69 -17.25 -8.68
N LEU A 122 7.57 -16.60 -7.92
CA LEU A 122 7.26 -15.71 -6.82
C LEU A 122 7.76 -14.31 -7.14
N THR A 123 6.89 -13.31 -7.14
CA THR A 123 7.27 -11.93 -7.51
C THR A 123 6.78 -10.92 -6.49
N LEU A 124 7.55 -9.84 -6.31
CA LEU A 124 7.15 -8.65 -5.57
C LEU A 124 6.88 -7.52 -6.55
N GLN A 125 5.67 -6.96 -6.52
CA GLN A 125 5.22 -5.99 -7.52
C GLN A 125 4.56 -4.77 -6.88
N LEU A 126 4.80 -3.57 -7.43
CA LEU A 126 3.98 -2.39 -7.17
C LEU A 126 2.68 -2.51 -7.96
N TRP A 127 1.57 -2.12 -7.34
CA TRP A 127 0.26 -2.23 -7.93
C TRP A 127 -0.74 -1.23 -7.33
N PHE A 128 -1.49 -0.52 -8.18
CA PHE A 128 -2.68 0.21 -7.76
C PHE A 128 -3.91 -0.66 -7.99
N HIS A 129 -4.44 -1.25 -6.92
CA HIS A 129 -5.63 -2.10 -6.99
C HIS A 129 -6.85 -1.38 -6.43
N ALA A 130 -7.83 -1.07 -7.29
CA ALA A 130 -9.04 -0.32 -6.92
C ALA A 130 -9.87 -0.98 -5.79
N GLY A 131 -9.79 -2.31 -5.64
CA GLY A 131 -10.43 -3.04 -4.53
C GLY A 131 -9.89 -2.67 -3.15
N GLN A 132 -8.63 -2.23 -3.09
CA GLN A 132 -7.90 -1.89 -1.86
C GLN A 132 -7.75 -0.38 -1.61
N ARG A 133 -8.41 0.45 -2.42
CA ARG A 133 -8.42 1.91 -2.31
C ARG A 133 -8.80 2.48 -0.94
N LYS A 134 -9.33 1.64 -0.07
CA LYS A 134 -9.72 2.04 1.30
C LYS A 134 -8.53 2.18 2.24
N GLU A 135 -7.43 1.54 1.91
CA GLU A 135 -6.29 1.33 2.78
C GLU A 135 -5.00 1.96 2.26
N GLY A 136 -5.01 2.45 1.00
CA GLY A 136 -3.82 3.10 0.43
C GLY A 136 -4.02 3.60 -1.00
N CYS A 137 -3.08 4.43 -1.44
CA CYS A 137 -3.01 4.93 -2.82
C CYS A 137 -2.11 4.06 -3.70
N LEU A 138 -1.38 3.13 -3.10
CA LEU A 138 -0.51 2.17 -3.78
C LEU A 138 -0.39 0.92 -2.91
N SER A 139 -0.09 -0.20 -3.50
CA SER A 139 0.25 -1.43 -2.80
C SER A 139 1.54 -2.04 -3.30
N LEU A 140 2.23 -2.70 -2.39
CA LEU A 140 3.27 -3.66 -2.70
C LEU A 140 2.68 -5.04 -2.47
N ALA A 141 2.73 -5.91 -3.48
CA ALA A 141 2.09 -7.20 -3.43
C ALA A 141 3.07 -8.32 -3.79
N LEU A 142 3.03 -9.37 -3.00
CA LEU A 142 3.73 -10.62 -3.27
C LEU A 142 2.77 -11.54 -4.02
N PHE A 143 3.16 -11.94 -5.23
CA PHE A 143 2.40 -12.85 -6.08
C PHE A 143 3.08 -14.20 -6.15
N TYR A 144 2.28 -15.24 -6.11
CA TYR A 144 2.70 -16.61 -6.38
C TYR A 144 1.89 -17.15 -7.56
N GLU A 145 2.57 -17.52 -8.64
CA GLU A 145 1.93 -17.90 -9.92
C GLU A 145 0.92 -16.86 -10.45
N GLY A 146 1.20 -15.60 -10.25
CA GLY A 146 0.34 -14.50 -10.70
C GLY A 146 -0.85 -14.18 -9.76
N GLU A 147 -1.07 -15.00 -8.71
CA GLU A 147 -2.11 -14.77 -7.72
C GLU A 147 -1.54 -14.03 -6.48
N PRO A 148 -2.27 -13.04 -5.94
CA PRO A 148 -1.81 -12.26 -4.81
C PRO A 148 -1.78 -13.09 -3.53
N LEU A 149 -0.60 -13.24 -2.93
CA LEU A 149 -0.39 -13.97 -1.68
C LEU A 149 -0.44 -13.04 -0.46
N TYR A 150 0.31 -11.95 -0.49
CA TYR A 150 0.29 -10.91 0.54
C TYR A 150 0.33 -9.54 -0.12
N GLN A 151 -0.30 -8.55 0.54
CA GLN A 151 -0.29 -7.16 0.07
C GLN A 151 -0.17 -6.21 1.25
N ILE A 152 0.68 -5.19 1.09
CA ILE A 152 0.75 -4.02 1.97
C ILE A 152 0.22 -2.82 1.18
N MET A 153 -0.86 -2.21 1.66
CA MET A 153 -1.42 -0.98 1.13
C MET A 153 -0.84 0.19 1.89
N PHE A 154 -0.38 1.20 1.14
CA PHE A 154 0.28 2.36 1.72
C PHE A 154 0.04 3.63 0.91
N TRP A 155 0.42 4.76 1.49
CA TRP A 155 0.52 6.05 0.80
C TRP A 155 1.79 6.77 1.22
N LEU A 156 2.26 7.66 0.35
CA LEU A 156 3.34 8.61 0.64
C LEU A 156 2.72 9.90 1.17
N ALA A 157 3.40 10.53 2.11
CA ALA A 157 3.02 11.83 2.65
C ALA A 157 4.27 12.64 2.98
N LYS A 158 4.10 13.94 3.20
CA LYS A 158 5.13 14.79 3.81
C LYS A 158 4.99 14.75 5.33
N ASN A 159 6.09 14.52 6.02
CA ASN A 159 6.14 14.67 7.47
C ASN A 159 5.92 16.14 7.84
N LYS A 160 4.96 16.41 8.71
CA LYS A 160 4.59 17.78 9.10
C LYS A 160 5.70 18.54 9.86
N THR A 161 6.66 17.81 10.44
CA THR A 161 7.72 18.39 11.26
C THR A 161 8.93 18.84 10.44
N ASP A 162 9.36 18.02 9.48
CA ASP A 162 10.60 18.22 8.72
C ASP A 162 10.41 18.26 7.19
N GLY A 163 9.20 18.10 6.72
CA GLY A 163 8.84 18.10 5.29
C GLY A 163 9.37 16.90 4.49
N LYS A 164 10.04 15.94 5.12
CA LYS A 164 10.57 14.75 4.45
C LYS A 164 9.43 13.80 4.02
N ASN A 165 9.72 13.01 3.00
CA ASN A 165 8.79 11.97 2.56
C ASN A 165 8.71 10.84 3.58
N VAL A 166 7.50 10.39 3.86
CA VAL A 166 7.20 9.28 4.77
C VAL A 166 6.22 8.30 4.12
N ILE A 167 6.25 7.05 4.57
CA ILE A 167 5.27 6.03 4.20
C ILE A 167 4.30 5.78 5.35
N TYR A 168 3.01 5.75 5.04
CA TYR A 168 1.98 5.26 5.94
C TYR A 168 1.40 3.95 5.41
N ILE A 169 1.43 2.90 6.21
CA ILE A 169 0.81 1.60 5.91
C ILE A 169 -0.62 1.63 6.45
N GLY A 170 -1.60 1.50 5.56
CA GLY A 170 -3.02 1.45 5.93
C GLY A 170 -3.55 0.05 6.19
N ALA A 171 -2.90 -0.98 5.67
CA ALA A 171 -3.20 -2.38 5.98
C ALA A 171 -2.13 -3.34 5.46
N LEU A 172 -2.14 -4.54 6.02
CA LEU A 172 -1.44 -5.72 5.52
C LEU A 172 -2.45 -6.86 5.42
N GLN A 173 -2.64 -7.39 4.22
CA GLN A 173 -3.58 -8.48 3.95
C GLN A 173 -2.83 -9.72 3.46
N GLY A 174 -3.24 -10.89 3.95
CA GLY A 174 -2.74 -12.19 3.52
C GLY A 174 -3.87 -13.07 3.00
N PRO A 175 -3.56 -14.28 2.52
CA PRO A 175 -4.54 -15.22 1.99
C PRO A 175 -5.47 -15.73 3.07
N GLN A 176 -6.73 -16.00 2.73
CA GLN A 176 -7.71 -16.52 3.68
C GLN A 176 -7.48 -18.00 4.02
N ASN A 177 -6.93 -18.80 3.10
CA ASN A 177 -6.78 -20.26 3.21
C ASN A 177 -5.39 -20.72 2.73
N GLY A 178 -4.32 -20.02 3.09
CA GLY A 178 -2.96 -20.28 2.57
C GLY A 178 -1.99 -20.94 3.56
N ASN A 179 -2.46 -21.52 4.67
CA ASN A 179 -1.58 -21.95 5.77
C ASN A 179 -0.47 -22.91 5.33
N GLU A 180 -0.77 -23.93 4.51
CA GLU A 180 0.24 -24.91 4.08
C GLU A 180 1.26 -24.27 3.12
N LEU A 181 0.79 -23.46 2.16
CA LEU A 181 1.67 -22.72 1.26
C LEU A 181 2.61 -21.78 2.04
N ILE A 182 2.06 -21.04 3.01
CA ILE A 182 2.84 -20.12 3.86
C ILE A 182 3.87 -20.88 4.71
N LYS A 183 3.52 -22.05 5.27
CA LYS A 183 4.46 -22.90 6.01
C LYS A 183 5.59 -23.40 5.11
N GLY A 184 5.25 -23.88 3.92
CA GLY A 184 6.24 -24.33 2.94
C GLY A 184 7.19 -23.22 2.53
N MET A 185 6.66 -22.05 2.15
CA MET A 185 7.48 -20.88 1.83
C MET A 185 8.35 -20.43 2.99
N THR A 186 7.81 -20.41 4.23
CA THR A 186 8.60 -20.06 5.41
C THR A 186 9.79 -21.00 5.57
N LYS A 187 9.64 -22.30 5.30
CA LYS A 187 10.73 -23.27 5.32
C LYS A 187 11.74 -22.99 4.20
N ALA A 188 11.29 -22.76 2.98
CA ALA A 188 12.13 -22.45 1.82
C ALA A 188 12.94 -21.17 1.99
N PHE A 189 12.35 -20.15 2.65
CA PHE A 189 13.03 -18.90 3.03
C PHE A 189 13.75 -19.01 4.39
N PHE A 190 14.26 -20.19 4.71
CA PHE A 190 15.10 -20.44 5.89
C PHE A 190 14.48 -20.00 7.20
N GLY A 191 13.16 -20.26 7.37
CA GLY A 191 12.41 -19.87 8.55
C GLY A 191 12.02 -18.38 8.59
N TYR A 192 12.16 -17.65 7.48
CA TYR A 192 11.66 -16.29 7.38
C TYR A 192 10.19 -16.31 6.95
N ARG A 193 9.31 -15.79 7.81
CA ARG A 193 7.87 -15.85 7.54
C ARG A 193 7.50 -14.97 6.35
N THR A 194 6.61 -15.45 5.49
CA THR A 194 6.18 -14.74 4.28
C THR A 194 5.60 -13.35 4.59
N LYS A 195 4.92 -13.19 5.73
CA LYS A 195 4.43 -11.89 6.20
C LYS A 195 5.56 -10.91 6.51
N ASN A 196 6.65 -11.38 7.13
CA ASN A 196 7.84 -10.57 7.41
C ASN A 196 8.59 -10.25 6.10
N LEU A 197 8.66 -11.21 5.16
CA LEU A 197 9.25 -10.98 3.82
C LEU A 197 8.51 -9.85 3.08
N MET A 198 7.18 -9.82 3.17
CA MET A 198 6.37 -8.76 2.59
C MET A 198 6.72 -7.38 3.19
N PHE A 199 6.83 -7.27 4.52
CA PHE A 199 7.20 -6.02 5.17
C PHE A 199 8.69 -5.66 4.90
N TYR A 200 9.56 -6.64 4.80
CA TYR A 200 10.94 -6.42 4.38
C TYR A 200 11.02 -5.83 2.96
N GLY A 201 10.21 -6.35 2.03
CA GLY A 201 10.09 -5.78 0.69
C GLY A 201 9.70 -4.29 0.71
N LEU A 202 8.76 -3.89 1.58
CA LEU A 202 8.40 -2.48 1.76
C LEU A 202 9.57 -1.65 2.35
N ARG A 203 10.32 -2.19 3.30
CA ARG A 203 11.54 -1.54 3.82
C ARG A 203 12.58 -1.32 2.72
N CYS A 204 12.77 -2.32 1.84
CA CYS A 204 13.66 -2.19 0.68
C CYS A 204 13.19 -1.09 -0.27
N PHE A 205 11.90 -1.04 -0.57
CA PHE A 205 11.30 0.02 -1.38
C PHE A 205 11.46 1.39 -0.73
N ALA A 206 11.10 1.53 0.55
CA ALA A 206 11.25 2.77 1.31
C ALA A 206 12.69 3.30 1.27
N LYS A 207 13.67 2.42 1.52
CA LYS A 207 15.09 2.77 1.44
C LYS A 207 15.51 3.17 0.03
N ALA A 208 15.03 2.47 -1.01
CA ALA A 208 15.35 2.79 -2.39
C ALA A 208 14.82 4.17 -2.81
N ILE A 209 13.69 4.63 -2.28
CA ILE A 209 13.14 5.98 -2.54
C ILE A 209 13.58 7.05 -1.53
N GLY A 210 14.48 6.72 -0.60
CA GLY A 210 15.01 7.68 0.38
C GLY A 210 14.05 8.04 1.51
N VAL A 211 13.07 7.19 1.82
CA VAL A 211 12.16 7.37 2.95
C VAL A 211 12.79 6.81 4.23
N GLU A 212 12.83 7.65 5.28
CA GLU A 212 13.42 7.32 6.57
C GLU A 212 12.39 6.96 7.66
N ASN A 213 11.12 7.30 7.46
CA ASN A 213 10.07 7.02 8.44
C ASN A 213 8.92 6.23 7.80
N ILE A 214 8.58 5.12 8.44
CA ILE A 214 7.43 4.29 8.08
C ILE A 214 6.47 4.29 9.27
N PHE A 215 5.21 4.62 9.01
CA PHE A 215 4.13 4.53 9.98
C PHE A 215 3.19 3.41 9.57
N ALA A 216 2.56 2.74 10.54
CA ALA A 216 1.61 1.66 10.27
C ALA A 216 0.39 1.79 11.17
N VAL A 217 -0.81 1.63 10.61
CA VAL A 217 -2.04 1.73 11.40
C VAL A 217 -2.09 0.70 12.52
N THR A 218 -2.58 1.13 13.69
CA THR A 218 -2.94 0.22 14.79
C THR A 218 -4.26 -0.50 14.48
N ASN A 219 -4.64 -1.47 15.30
CA ASN A 219 -5.98 -2.05 15.23
C ASN A 219 -7.06 -0.97 15.37
N ASP A 220 -6.92 -0.07 16.34
CA ASP A 220 -7.86 1.04 16.56
C ASP A 220 -7.78 2.11 15.47
N GLY A 221 -6.61 2.33 14.88
CA GLY A 221 -6.38 3.29 13.80
C GLY A 221 -6.87 2.80 12.43
N TYR A 222 -7.20 1.54 12.29
CA TYR A 222 -7.64 0.98 11.01
C TYR A 222 -8.94 1.63 10.52
N TYR A 223 -9.02 1.97 9.23
CA TYR A 223 -10.15 2.72 8.66
C TYR A 223 -11.52 2.08 8.94
N ALA A 224 -11.58 0.74 9.01
CA ALA A 224 -12.84 0.02 9.22
C ALA A 224 -13.44 0.25 10.62
N MET A 225 -12.64 0.79 11.57
CA MET A 225 -13.10 1.20 12.89
C MET A 225 -14.01 2.45 12.84
N ASN A 226 -14.16 3.08 11.69
CA ASN A 226 -15.20 4.09 11.44
C ASN A 226 -16.62 3.51 11.30
N HIS A 227 -16.77 2.18 11.27
CA HIS A 227 -18.05 1.52 11.02
C HIS A 227 -18.62 0.90 12.30
N VAL A 228 -19.96 0.94 12.44
CA VAL A 228 -20.71 0.41 13.59
C VAL A 228 -20.53 -1.12 13.78
N ARG A 229 -20.18 -1.86 12.71
CA ARG A 229 -19.97 -3.32 12.75
C ARG A 229 -18.49 -3.66 12.61
N VAL A 230 -17.72 -3.28 13.61
CA VAL A 230 -16.25 -3.45 13.66
C VAL A 230 -15.85 -4.93 13.74
N ASP A 231 -16.57 -5.71 14.53
CA ASP A 231 -16.34 -7.13 14.85
C ASP A 231 -16.17 -8.06 13.64
N ARG A 232 -16.72 -7.67 12.49
CA ARG A 232 -16.68 -8.48 11.26
C ARG A 232 -15.54 -8.14 10.31
N LYS A 233 -14.73 -7.12 10.58
CA LYS A 233 -13.85 -6.53 9.55
C LYS A 233 -12.36 -6.69 9.83
N LEU A 234 -11.94 -6.72 11.07
CA LEU A 234 -10.54 -6.91 11.42
C LEU A 234 -10.30 -8.35 11.86
N LYS A 235 -9.81 -9.17 10.93
CA LYS A 235 -9.40 -10.56 11.21
C LYS A 235 -7.91 -10.67 11.56
N THR A 236 -7.14 -9.64 11.28
CA THR A 236 -5.69 -9.59 11.50
C THR A 236 -5.38 -8.70 12.67
N ASP A 237 -4.63 -9.19 13.64
CA ASP A 237 -4.03 -8.37 14.68
C ASP A 237 -2.80 -7.65 14.11
N PHE A 238 -2.99 -6.37 13.75
CA PHE A 238 -1.89 -5.52 13.27
C PHE A 238 -0.92 -5.20 14.39
N GLY A 239 -1.45 -4.92 15.60
CA GLY A 239 -0.63 -4.53 16.75
C GLY A 239 0.41 -5.57 17.11
N ALA A 240 0.00 -6.83 17.25
CA ALA A 240 0.92 -7.92 17.54
C ALA A 240 2.00 -8.08 16.45
N PHE A 241 1.63 -7.90 15.17
CA PHE A 241 2.61 -8.00 14.08
C PHE A 241 3.58 -6.82 14.04
N TRP A 242 3.09 -5.59 14.24
CA TRP A 242 3.97 -4.43 14.25
C TRP A 242 4.94 -4.45 15.43
N GLN A 243 4.48 -4.87 16.61
CA GLN A 243 5.35 -5.05 17.80
C GLN A 243 6.41 -6.13 17.55
N GLU A 244 6.05 -7.25 16.94
CA GLU A 244 7.01 -8.27 16.52
C GLU A 244 8.08 -7.72 15.55
N CYS A 245 7.69 -6.76 14.70
CA CYS A 245 8.60 -6.06 13.79
C CYS A 245 9.28 -4.84 14.42
N GLU A 246 9.31 -4.76 15.76
CA GLU A 246 9.94 -3.69 16.56
C GLU A 246 9.28 -2.31 16.38
N GLY A 247 7.99 -2.29 16.02
CA GLY A 247 7.20 -1.07 15.94
C GLY A 247 6.90 -0.50 17.32
N VAL A 248 6.98 0.83 17.44
CA VAL A 248 6.68 1.58 18.67
C VAL A 248 5.44 2.44 18.43
N ILE A 249 4.51 2.43 19.39
CA ILE A 249 3.28 3.23 19.28
C ILE A 249 3.62 4.73 19.27
N CYS A 250 3.02 5.48 18.33
CA CYS A 250 3.19 6.93 18.24
C CYS A 250 2.36 7.68 19.30
N SER A 251 2.62 8.98 19.48
CA SER A 251 1.74 9.89 20.22
C SER A 251 0.33 9.91 19.62
N ASP A 252 0.23 9.93 18.30
CA ASP A 252 -1.01 9.59 17.59
C ASP A 252 -1.21 8.06 17.65
N ARG A 253 -2.00 7.63 18.61
CA ARG A 253 -2.27 6.19 18.88
C ARG A 253 -2.91 5.43 17.72
N ARG A 254 -3.25 6.10 16.62
CA ARG A 254 -3.70 5.44 15.38
C ARG A 254 -2.56 4.76 14.64
N PHE A 255 -1.28 5.07 14.96
CA PHE A 255 -0.11 4.57 14.24
C PHE A 255 0.98 4.04 15.14
N TYR A 256 1.74 3.07 14.60
CA TYR A 256 3.07 2.69 15.03
C TYR A 256 4.11 3.41 14.16
N ILE A 257 5.24 3.80 14.74
CA ILE A 257 6.45 4.08 13.98
C ILE A 257 7.23 2.79 13.84
N MET A 258 7.61 2.47 12.60
CA MET A 258 8.27 1.22 12.25
C MET A 258 9.74 1.48 11.91
N PRO A 259 10.67 0.61 12.34
CA PRO A 259 12.06 0.72 11.90
C PRO A 259 12.16 0.47 10.39
N THR A 260 12.92 1.30 9.69
CA THR A 260 13.16 1.19 8.24
C THR A 260 14.19 0.13 7.88
N ALA A 261 14.95 -0.33 8.87
CA ALA A 261 15.85 -1.47 8.74
C ALA A 261 15.39 -2.60 9.66
N GLU A 262 15.59 -3.84 9.23
CA GLU A 262 15.39 -4.99 10.09
C GLU A 262 16.63 -5.23 10.93
N HIS A 263 16.45 -5.43 12.23
CA HIS A 263 17.53 -5.84 13.11
C HIS A 263 17.98 -7.27 12.76
N ARG A 264 19.24 -7.43 12.37
CA ARG A 264 19.84 -8.72 12.12
C ARG A 264 20.78 -9.08 13.25
N LYS A 265 20.50 -10.20 13.93
CA LYS A 265 21.41 -10.74 14.95
C LYS A 265 22.77 -11.05 14.32
N SER A 266 23.85 -10.74 15.01
CA SER A 266 25.19 -11.15 14.62
C SER A 266 25.35 -12.67 14.67
N MET A 267 26.37 -13.21 14.03
CA MET A 267 26.59 -14.66 14.04
C MET A 267 26.97 -15.18 15.44
N GLU A 268 27.54 -14.32 16.29
CA GLU A 268 27.90 -14.60 17.69
C GLU A 268 26.66 -14.76 18.58
N GLU A 269 25.64 -13.92 18.34
CA GLU A 269 24.36 -13.97 19.07
C GLU A 269 23.51 -15.19 18.70
N LEU A 270 23.85 -15.87 17.60
CA LEU A 270 23.13 -17.03 17.11
C LEU A 270 23.73 -18.33 17.63
N LYS A 271 22.86 -19.27 18.03
CA LYS A 271 23.28 -20.65 18.34
C LYS A 271 24.03 -21.25 17.13
N PRO A 272 25.16 -21.96 17.33
CA PRO A 272 25.96 -22.52 16.23
C PRO A 272 25.14 -23.31 15.21
N SER A 273 24.16 -24.10 15.67
CA SER A 273 23.26 -24.90 14.82
C SER A 273 22.34 -24.06 13.92
N LYS A 274 22.15 -22.77 14.21
CA LYS A 274 21.28 -21.86 13.45
C LYS A 274 22.05 -20.92 12.50
N ARG A 275 23.37 -20.79 12.66
CA ARG A 275 24.19 -19.84 11.89
C ARG A 275 24.11 -20.07 10.37
N ALA A 276 24.19 -21.32 9.92
CA ALA A 276 24.09 -21.65 8.48
C ALA A 276 22.70 -21.25 7.90
N GLN A 277 21.62 -21.51 8.65
CA GLN A 277 20.27 -21.12 8.26
C GLN A 277 20.13 -19.59 8.13
N HIS A 278 20.66 -18.84 9.11
CA HIS A 278 20.60 -17.37 9.07
C HIS A 278 21.46 -16.76 7.98
N ARG A 279 22.66 -17.30 7.70
CA ARG A 279 23.47 -16.85 6.55
C ARG A 279 22.72 -16.96 5.23
N ARG A 280 22.08 -18.10 4.98
CA ARG A 280 21.29 -18.31 3.75
C ARG A 280 20.09 -17.34 3.69
N ARG A 281 19.40 -17.13 4.83
CA ARG A 281 18.32 -16.16 4.94
C ARG A 281 18.80 -14.75 4.59
N PHE A 282 19.88 -14.30 5.20
CA PHE A 282 20.41 -12.95 4.99
C PHE A 282 20.90 -12.76 3.55
N ALA A 283 21.50 -13.76 2.93
CA ALA A 283 21.85 -13.71 1.51
C ALA A 283 20.63 -13.49 0.62
N LYS A 284 19.55 -14.27 0.81
CA LYS A 284 18.29 -14.09 0.09
C LYS A 284 17.68 -12.70 0.29
N MET A 285 17.72 -12.19 1.51
CA MET A 285 17.23 -10.83 1.82
C MET A 285 18.09 -9.76 1.13
N ASP A 286 19.41 -9.94 1.05
CA ASP A 286 20.30 -9.00 0.38
C ASP A 286 20.12 -9.04 -1.15
N GLU A 287 19.87 -10.23 -1.73
CA GLU A 287 19.44 -10.37 -3.14
C GLU A 287 18.14 -9.57 -3.41
N MET A 288 17.10 -9.77 -2.60
CA MET A 288 15.85 -9.02 -2.72
C MET A 288 16.07 -7.51 -2.62
N LYS A 289 16.88 -7.07 -1.65
CA LYS A 289 17.19 -5.64 -1.45
C LYS A 289 17.89 -5.05 -2.67
N ALA A 290 18.87 -5.77 -3.26
CA ALA A 290 19.58 -5.33 -4.44
C ALA A 290 18.64 -5.25 -5.66
N ALA A 291 17.81 -6.26 -5.88
CA ALA A 291 16.84 -6.30 -6.98
C ALA A 291 15.79 -5.18 -6.87
N VAL A 292 15.19 -5.00 -5.68
CA VAL A 292 14.21 -3.92 -5.44
C VAL A 292 14.87 -2.55 -5.69
N LYS A 293 16.10 -2.35 -5.21
CA LYS A 293 16.83 -1.10 -5.45
C LYS A 293 17.06 -0.86 -6.94
N ALA A 294 17.55 -1.85 -7.68
CA ALA A 294 17.82 -1.75 -9.11
C ALA A 294 16.53 -1.45 -9.91
N ALA A 295 15.45 -2.15 -9.61
CA ALA A 295 14.15 -1.94 -10.24
C ALA A 295 13.60 -0.53 -9.95
N VAL A 296 13.67 -0.06 -8.72
CA VAL A 296 13.24 1.30 -8.34
C VAL A 296 14.10 2.36 -9.03
N ASP A 297 15.44 2.19 -9.03
CA ASP A 297 16.36 3.16 -9.64
C ASP A 297 16.13 3.29 -11.15
N SER A 298 15.68 2.25 -11.85
CA SER A 298 15.35 2.33 -13.28
C SER A 298 14.21 3.30 -13.60
N TYR A 299 13.30 3.51 -12.63
CA TYR A 299 12.17 4.41 -12.75
C TYR A 299 12.37 5.77 -12.06
N LYS A 300 13.44 5.96 -11.29
CA LYS A 300 13.74 7.26 -10.69
C LYS A 300 14.09 8.32 -11.74
N LYS A 301 13.78 9.57 -11.40
CA LYS A 301 14.26 10.76 -12.12
C LYS A 301 15.74 11.01 -11.84
#